data_c80cd1cf32f15836d8a2a04b25e7c95a
#
_entry.id   c80cd1cf32f15836d8a2a04b25e7c95a
#
_cell.length_a   1.000
_cell.length_b   1.000
_cell.length_c   1.000
_cell.angle_alpha   90.00
_cell.angle_beta   90.00
_cell.angle_gamma   90.00
#
_symmetry.space_group_name_H-M   'P 1'
#
loop_
_entity.id
_entity.type
_entity.pdbx_description
1 polymer ?
#
loop_
_entity_poly.entity_id
_entity_poly.type
_entity_poly.pdbx_seq_one_letter_code
_entity_poly.pdbx_strand_id
1 'polypeptide(L)'
;MRDVIEAFAATFIREVANTPRGDIIRLIVAEGPRFPAIADFYYREVISRGLAGMRALIELAIARGEIRQKELARYPQIVVAPAIVAVIWQSLFARHSPLDASEMLRVHLDLIFGERSAT
;
A
#
# COMPACT_ATOMS: atom_id res chain seq x y z
N MET A 1 -14.71 7.86 -0.45
CA MET A 1 -13.67 6.91 -0.95
C MET A 1 -12.41 6.93 -0.12
N ARG A 2 -12.02 8.07 0.42
CA ARG A 2 -10.84 8.11 1.29
C ARG A 2 -10.92 7.10 2.43
N ASP A 3 -12.05 7.03 3.11
CA ASP A 3 -12.21 6.12 4.24
C ASP A 3 -12.12 4.65 3.81
N VAL A 4 -12.64 4.33 2.62
CA VAL A 4 -12.55 2.97 2.08
C VAL A 4 -11.10 2.61 1.75
N ILE A 5 -10.38 3.50 1.09
CA ILE A 5 -8.97 3.29 0.76
C ILE A 5 -8.12 3.21 2.02
N GLU A 6 -8.39 4.08 3.00
CA GLU A 6 -7.69 4.06 4.27
C GLU A 6 -7.90 2.74 5.01
N ALA A 7 -9.15 2.26 5.06
CA ALA A 7 -9.48 0.99 5.70
C ALA A 7 -8.80 -0.19 4.99
N PHE A 8 -8.76 -0.17 3.65
CA PHE A 8 -8.09 -1.20 2.87
C PHE A 8 -6.60 -1.24 3.20
N ALA A 9 -5.95 -0.08 3.16
CA ALA A 9 -4.51 0.01 3.42
C ALA A 9 -4.19 -0.32 4.89
N ALA A 10 -5.01 0.14 5.83
CA ALA A 10 -4.81 -0.16 7.25
C ALA A 10 -4.96 -1.65 7.52
N THR A 11 -5.92 -2.30 6.87
CA THR A 11 -6.11 -3.75 6.97
C THR A 11 -4.88 -4.48 6.45
N PHE A 12 -4.35 -4.05 5.29
CA PHE A 12 -3.15 -4.65 4.72
C PHE A 12 -1.97 -4.53 5.70
N ILE A 13 -1.74 -3.34 6.26
CA ILE A 13 -0.66 -3.13 7.22
C ILE A 13 -0.83 -4.06 8.43
N ARG A 14 -2.04 -4.13 8.98
CA ARG A 14 -2.32 -4.93 10.16
C ARG A 14 -2.16 -6.43 9.89
N GLU A 15 -2.61 -6.89 8.71
CA GLU A 15 -2.60 -8.31 8.37
C GLU A 15 -1.23 -8.79 7.88
N VAL A 16 -0.38 -7.88 7.37
CA VAL A 16 0.87 -8.26 6.74
C VAL A 16 2.08 -7.87 7.59
N ALA A 17 2.13 -6.62 8.08
CA ALA A 17 3.25 -6.16 8.88
C ALA A 17 3.34 -6.97 10.19
N ASN A 18 4.54 -7.42 10.54
CA ASN A 18 4.82 -8.20 11.75
C ASN A 18 4.09 -9.55 11.81
N THR A 19 3.66 -10.07 10.65
CA THR A 19 3.03 -11.38 10.55
C THR A 19 3.84 -12.25 9.58
N PRO A 20 3.57 -13.59 9.56
CA PRO A 20 4.23 -14.47 8.57
C PRO A 20 4.00 -14.05 7.13
N ARG A 21 2.91 -13.35 6.82
CA ARG A 21 2.65 -12.84 5.46
C ARG A 21 3.68 -11.78 5.05
N GLY A 22 4.16 -10.98 6.00
CA GLY A 22 5.24 -10.04 5.74
C GLY A 22 6.54 -10.72 5.38
N ASP A 23 6.78 -11.91 5.92
CA ASP A 23 7.97 -12.70 5.58
C ASP A 23 7.98 -13.09 4.11
N ILE A 24 6.82 -13.37 3.52
CA ILE A 24 6.71 -13.69 2.10
C ILE A 24 7.14 -12.49 1.24
N ILE A 25 6.71 -11.30 1.60
CA ILE A 25 7.10 -10.08 0.88
C ILE A 25 8.61 -9.87 0.96
N ARG A 26 9.18 -10.04 2.16
CA ARG A 26 10.62 -9.90 2.33
C ARG A 26 11.39 -10.95 1.54
N LEU A 27 10.89 -12.17 1.50
CA LEU A 27 11.51 -13.25 0.73
C LEU A 27 11.50 -12.91 -0.77
N ILE A 28 10.40 -12.39 -1.27
CA ILE A 28 10.29 -12.03 -2.69
C ILE A 28 11.25 -10.87 -3.02
N VAL A 29 11.35 -9.88 -2.15
CA VAL A 29 12.30 -8.77 -2.35
C VAL A 29 13.74 -9.29 -2.39
N ALA A 30 14.09 -10.19 -1.47
CA ALA A 30 15.44 -10.70 -1.34
C ALA A 30 15.80 -11.72 -2.43
N GLU A 31 14.89 -12.61 -2.75
CA GLU A 31 15.18 -13.81 -3.57
C GLU A 31 14.45 -13.82 -4.92
N GLY A 32 13.51 -12.90 -5.15
CA GLY A 32 12.75 -12.86 -6.39
C GLY A 32 13.61 -12.84 -7.65
N PRO A 33 14.69 -12.03 -7.70
CA PRO A 33 15.56 -12.02 -8.87
C PRO A 33 16.23 -13.34 -9.16
N ARG A 34 16.51 -14.15 -8.11
CA ARG A 34 17.11 -15.49 -8.28
C ARG A 34 16.07 -16.55 -8.64
N PHE A 35 14.84 -16.36 -8.20
CA PHE A 35 13.75 -17.33 -8.39
C PHE A 35 12.53 -16.61 -8.97
N PRO A 36 12.61 -16.19 -10.25
CA PRO A 36 11.54 -15.39 -10.84
C PRO A 36 10.17 -16.06 -10.84
N ALA A 37 10.13 -17.40 -10.80
CA ALA A 37 8.86 -18.12 -10.75
C ALA A 37 8.05 -17.80 -9.49
N ILE A 38 8.74 -17.56 -8.35
CA ILE A 38 8.08 -17.19 -7.10
C ILE A 38 7.45 -15.80 -7.23
N ALA A 39 8.20 -14.85 -7.76
CA ALA A 39 7.70 -13.50 -7.98
C ALA A 39 6.54 -13.50 -8.98
N ASP A 40 6.63 -14.28 -10.05
CA ASP A 40 5.57 -14.40 -11.05
C ASP A 40 4.29 -14.95 -10.43
N PHE A 41 4.40 -16.01 -9.63
CA PHE A 41 3.25 -16.61 -8.97
C PHE A 41 2.58 -15.60 -8.02
N TYR A 42 3.39 -14.94 -7.18
CA TYR A 42 2.87 -13.97 -6.22
C TYR A 42 2.20 -12.79 -6.93
N TYR A 43 2.80 -12.33 -8.02
CA TYR A 43 2.23 -11.25 -8.81
C TYR A 43 0.85 -11.64 -9.34
N ARG A 44 0.73 -12.83 -9.97
CA ARG A 44 -0.53 -13.26 -10.56
C ARG A 44 -1.62 -13.46 -9.51
N GLU A 45 -1.27 -14.09 -8.39
CA GLU A 45 -2.27 -14.54 -7.42
C GLU A 45 -2.63 -13.48 -6.39
N VAL A 46 -1.72 -12.55 -6.10
CA VAL A 46 -1.93 -11.59 -5.02
C VAL A 46 -1.83 -10.15 -5.53
N ILE A 47 -0.69 -9.78 -6.11
CA ILE A 47 -0.39 -8.38 -6.39
C ILE A 47 -1.33 -7.83 -7.47
N SER A 48 -1.51 -8.55 -8.58
CA SER A 48 -2.35 -8.07 -9.68
C SER A 48 -3.80 -7.85 -9.24
N ARG A 49 -4.31 -8.73 -8.38
CA ARG A 49 -5.68 -8.61 -7.87
C ARG A 49 -5.83 -7.43 -6.92
N GLY A 50 -4.84 -7.24 -6.04
CA GLY A 50 -4.83 -6.10 -5.13
C GLY A 50 -4.72 -4.78 -5.87
N LEU A 51 -3.85 -4.71 -6.88
CA LEU A 51 -3.71 -3.50 -7.69
C LEU A 51 -4.97 -3.21 -8.50
N ALA A 52 -5.63 -4.23 -9.06
CA ALA A 52 -6.87 -4.04 -9.79
C ALA A 52 -7.97 -3.49 -8.88
N GLY A 53 -8.08 -4.02 -7.67
CA GLY A 53 -9.05 -3.53 -6.69
C GLY A 53 -8.76 -2.09 -6.28
N MET A 54 -7.50 -1.77 -6.03
CA MET A 54 -7.12 -0.40 -5.66
C MET A 54 -7.36 0.56 -6.82
N ARG A 55 -7.03 0.16 -8.06
CA ARG A 55 -7.29 0.99 -9.23
C ARG A 55 -8.76 1.30 -9.37
N ALA A 56 -9.64 0.32 -9.15
CA ALA A 56 -11.09 0.55 -9.23
C ALA A 56 -11.54 1.58 -8.21
N LEU A 57 -11.01 1.52 -6.98
CA LEU A 57 -11.33 2.50 -5.94
C LEU A 57 -10.82 3.90 -6.30
N ILE A 58 -9.62 3.98 -6.87
CA ILE A 58 -9.04 5.25 -7.29
C ILE A 58 -9.87 5.86 -8.43
N GLU A 59 -10.26 5.05 -9.40
CA GLU A 59 -11.08 5.53 -10.52
C GLU A 59 -12.42 6.06 -10.03
N LEU A 60 -13.03 5.40 -9.06
CA LEU A 60 -14.26 5.88 -8.47
C LEU A 60 -14.06 7.19 -7.73
N ALA A 61 -12.96 7.32 -6.98
CA ALA A 61 -12.63 8.56 -6.28
C ALA A 61 -12.40 9.72 -7.25
N ILE A 62 -11.75 9.45 -8.38
CA ILE A 62 -11.56 10.45 -9.44
C ILE A 62 -12.90 10.87 -10.02
N ALA A 63 -13.77 9.91 -10.33
CA ALA A 63 -15.08 10.18 -10.89
C ALA A 63 -15.95 11.02 -9.95
N ARG A 64 -15.76 10.87 -8.64
CA ARG A 64 -16.50 11.62 -7.62
C ARG A 64 -15.84 12.96 -7.26
N GLY A 65 -14.74 13.30 -7.91
CA GLY A 65 -14.03 14.55 -7.67
C GLY A 65 -13.20 14.57 -6.38
N GLU A 66 -13.02 13.44 -5.72
CA GLU A 66 -12.25 13.35 -4.47
C GLU A 66 -10.76 13.31 -4.71
N ILE A 67 -10.32 12.81 -5.87
CA ILE A 67 -8.92 12.80 -6.30
C ILE A 67 -8.82 13.62 -7.58
N ARG A 68 -7.93 14.60 -7.58
CA ARG A 68 -7.70 15.47 -8.75
C ARG A 68 -6.69 14.88 -9.72
N GLN A 69 -5.71 14.13 -9.21
CA GLN A 69 -4.62 13.59 -10.01
C GLN A 69 -5.06 12.30 -10.69
N LYS A 70 -5.53 12.42 -11.93
CA LYS A 70 -6.02 11.25 -12.68
C LYS A 70 -4.94 10.21 -12.92
N GLU A 71 -3.67 10.63 -12.89
CA GLU A 71 -2.53 9.74 -13.09
C GLU A 71 -2.43 8.65 -12.01
N LEU A 72 -3.05 8.86 -10.85
CA LEU A 72 -3.04 7.86 -9.78
C LEU A 72 -3.71 6.55 -10.21
N ALA A 73 -4.68 6.60 -11.12
CA ALA A 73 -5.29 5.37 -11.63
C ALA A 73 -4.31 4.53 -12.46
N ARG A 74 -3.34 5.19 -13.11
CA ARG A 74 -2.29 4.50 -13.88
C ARG A 74 -1.24 3.88 -12.96
N TYR A 75 -1.04 4.47 -11.79
CA TYR A 75 0.01 4.07 -10.86
C TYR A 75 -0.56 3.87 -9.44
N PRO A 76 -1.44 2.85 -9.28
CA PRO A 76 -2.01 2.60 -7.96
C PRO A 76 -0.94 2.29 -6.91
N GLN A 77 0.26 1.92 -7.34
CA GLN A 77 1.41 1.73 -6.46
C GLN A 77 1.71 2.97 -5.61
N ILE A 78 1.46 4.16 -6.14
CA ILE A 78 1.66 5.41 -5.38
C ILE A 78 0.78 5.43 -4.14
N VAL A 79 -0.45 4.94 -4.26
CA VAL A 79 -1.39 4.93 -3.13
C VAL A 79 -0.99 3.88 -2.10
N VAL A 80 -0.53 2.71 -2.54
CA VAL A 80 -0.21 1.61 -1.62
C VAL A 80 1.23 1.63 -1.10
N ALA A 81 2.08 2.51 -1.62
CA ALA A 81 3.49 2.55 -1.28
C ALA A 81 3.78 2.59 0.23
N PRO A 82 3.07 3.40 1.05
CA PRO A 82 3.35 3.41 2.49
C PRO A 82 3.18 2.07 3.15
N ALA A 83 2.23 1.24 2.69
CA ALA A 83 2.03 -0.09 3.26
C ALA A 83 3.25 -0.99 3.01
N ILE A 84 3.81 -0.94 1.80
CA ILE A 84 4.99 -1.72 1.47
C ILE A 84 6.21 -1.21 2.23
N VAL A 85 6.39 0.10 2.31
CA VAL A 85 7.47 0.71 3.08
C VAL A 85 7.37 0.30 4.55
N ALA A 86 6.15 0.29 5.12
CA ALA A 86 5.94 -0.11 6.51
C ALA A 86 6.38 -1.54 6.76
N VAL A 87 6.06 -2.47 5.86
CA VAL A 87 6.46 -3.88 6.01
C VAL A 87 7.98 -3.99 6.04
N ILE A 88 8.67 -3.34 5.10
CA ILE A 88 10.13 -3.41 5.00
C ILE A 88 10.78 -2.72 6.21
N TRP A 89 10.30 -1.55 6.56
CA TRP A 89 10.87 -0.76 7.66
C TRP A 89 10.75 -1.50 8.98
N GLN A 90 9.57 -2.04 9.29
CA GLN A 90 9.34 -2.74 10.54
C GLN A 90 10.26 -3.96 10.67
N SER A 91 10.55 -4.63 9.56
CA SER A 91 11.40 -5.80 9.62
C SER A 91 12.88 -5.49 9.79
N LEU A 92 13.36 -4.34 9.27
CA LEU A 92 14.78 -4.04 9.21
C LEU A 92 15.22 -2.97 10.21
N PHE A 93 14.41 -1.96 10.42
CA PHE A 93 14.87 -0.74 11.07
C PHE A 93 14.05 -0.30 12.29
N ALA A 94 13.01 -1.05 12.67
CA ALA A 94 12.16 -0.64 13.79
C ALA A 94 12.94 -0.46 15.09
N ARG A 95 14.00 -1.27 15.31
CA ARG A 95 14.84 -1.15 16.50
C ARG A 95 15.56 0.18 16.56
N HIS A 96 15.91 0.72 15.40
CA HIS A 96 16.70 1.95 15.31
C HIS A 96 15.82 3.18 15.23
N SER A 97 14.71 3.07 14.52
CA SER A 97 13.81 4.19 14.28
C SER A 97 12.39 3.64 14.13
N PRO A 98 11.62 3.59 15.22
CA PRO A 98 10.25 3.11 15.15
C PRO A 98 9.40 3.93 14.18
N LEU A 99 8.54 3.26 13.42
CA LEU A 99 7.66 3.89 12.46
C LEU A 99 6.21 3.66 12.84
N ASP A 100 5.46 4.75 13.00
CA ASP A 100 4.01 4.67 13.14
C ASP A 100 3.39 4.56 11.75
N ALA A 101 3.12 3.34 11.31
CA ALA A 101 2.62 3.08 9.97
C ALA A 101 1.24 3.70 9.74
N SER A 102 0.38 3.71 10.75
CA SER A 102 -0.96 4.30 10.64
C SER A 102 -0.89 5.80 10.43
N GLU A 103 -0.02 6.47 11.17
CA GLU A 103 0.18 7.91 11.02
C GLU A 103 0.77 8.25 9.66
N MET A 104 1.78 7.48 9.21
CA MET A 104 2.36 7.67 7.89
C MET A 104 1.31 7.51 6.79
N LEU A 105 0.45 6.51 6.91
CA LEU A 105 -0.63 6.31 5.95
C LEU A 105 -1.58 7.51 5.92
N ARG A 106 -1.93 8.04 7.09
CA ARG A 106 -2.82 9.19 7.16
C ARG A 106 -2.21 10.42 6.48
N VAL A 107 -0.92 10.68 6.74
CA VAL A 107 -0.20 11.77 6.08
C VAL A 107 -0.20 11.58 4.55
N HIS A 108 0.04 10.36 4.12
CA HIS A 108 0.04 10.04 2.69
C HIS A 108 -1.31 10.31 2.03
N LEU A 109 -2.38 9.90 2.69
CA LEU A 109 -3.73 10.12 2.15
C LEU A 109 -4.10 11.61 2.15
N ASP A 110 -3.59 12.39 3.11
CA ASP A 110 -3.75 13.84 3.08
C ASP A 110 -3.10 14.45 1.84
N LEU A 111 -1.95 13.93 1.43
CA LEU A 111 -1.28 14.39 0.22
C LEU A 111 -2.08 14.07 -1.04
N ILE A 112 -2.76 12.93 -1.04
CA ILE A 112 -3.52 12.45 -2.21
C ILE A 112 -4.89 13.12 -2.29
N PHE A 113 -5.61 13.18 -1.17
CA PHE A 113 -6.99 13.68 -1.12
C PHE A 113 -7.09 15.15 -0.71
N GLY A 114 -5.98 15.76 -0.30
CA GLY A 114 -5.98 17.07 0.34
C GLY A 114 -6.21 16.89 1.84
N GLU A 115 -5.76 17.88 2.61
CA GLU A 115 -5.94 17.86 4.07
C GLU A 115 -7.42 17.83 4.41
N ARG A 116 -7.77 17.01 5.40
CA ARG A 116 -9.12 17.07 5.96
C ARG A 116 -9.30 18.44 6.59
N SER A 117 -10.36 19.12 6.16
CA SER A 117 -10.71 20.37 6.76
C SER A 117 -11.00 20.16 8.25
N ALA A 118 -10.50 21.05 9.10
CA ALA A 118 -10.79 21.03 10.53
C ALA A 118 -12.23 21.44 10.84
N THR A 119 -12.96 21.83 9.83
CA THR A 119 -14.37 22.21 9.95
C THR A 119 -15.30 21.05 9.72
#